data_5c91bd0f2ae67f19b849913f639c0072
#
_entry.id   5c91bd0f2ae67f19b849913f639c0072
#
_cell.length_a   1.000
_cell.length_b   1.000
_cell.length_c   1.000
_cell.angle_alpha   90.00
_cell.angle_beta   90.00
_cell.angle_gamma   90.00
#
_symmetry.space_group_name_H-M   'P 1'
#
loop_
_entity.id
_entity.type
_entity.pdbx_description
1 polymer ?
#
loop_
_entity_poly.entity_id
_entity_poly.type
_entity_poly.pdbx_seq_one_letter_code
_entity_poly.pdbx_strand_id
1 'polypeptide(L)'
;MFSSMIEIQIKSGEIAEAIKRFEDSESEIKELGCNQAVLIDKGNDQAIVLAIYDTEETQQAATPLATKILSGLAFLYAKMPERVGVNLPINWTFND
;
A
#
# COMPACT_ATOMS: atom_id res chain seq x y z
N MET A 1 -3.31 12.31 11.43
CA MET A 1 -2.99 11.73 10.13
C MET A 1 -3.81 10.47 9.90
N PHE A 2 -3.93 10.08 8.67
CA PHE A 2 -4.76 8.95 8.27
C PHE A 2 -3.97 8.04 7.35
N SER A 3 -4.24 6.73 7.40
CA SER A 3 -3.50 5.75 6.60
C SER A 3 -4.46 4.84 5.83
N SER A 4 -4.01 4.33 4.71
CA SER A 4 -4.61 3.15 4.13
C SER A 4 -3.76 1.95 4.52
N MET A 5 -4.40 0.84 4.86
CA MET A 5 -3.74 -0.42 5.17
C MET A 5 -4.29 -1.49 4.24
N ILE A 6 -3.38 -2.20 3.58
CA ILE A 6 -3.75 -3.23 2.62
C ILE A 6 -3.00 -4.50 2.99
N GLU A 7 -3.72 -5.51 3.44
CA GLU A 7 -3.15 -6.82 3.70
C GLU A 7 -3.23 -7.64 2.43
N ILE A 8 -2.09 -8.18 1.99
CA ILE A 8 -1.99 -8.85 0.71
C ILE A 8 -1.51 -10.28 0.91
N GLN A 9 -2.25 -11.23 0.36
CA GLN A 9 -1.79 -12.61 0.24
C GLN A 9 -1.28 -12.79 -1.19
N ILE A 10 0.03 -13.00 -1.33
CA ILE A 10 0.68 -13.18 -2.63
C ILE A 10 0.63 -14.67 -3.00
N LYS A 11 0.55 -14.95 -4.30
CA LYS A 11 0.66 -16.32 -4.79
C LYS A 11 2.00 -16.91 -4.41
N SER A 12 2.01 -18.21 -4.14
CA SER A 12 3.21 -18.90 -3.67
C SER A 12 4.41 -18.65 -4.60
N GLY A 13 5.53 -18.21 -3.99
CA GLY A 13 6.76 -17.96 -4.72
C GLY A 13 6.83 -16.64 -5.49
N GLU A 14 5.78 -15.79 -5.42
CA GLU A 14 5.71 -14.57 -6.22
C GLU A 14 6.05 -13.29 -5.42
N ILE A 15 6.51 -13.42 -4.18
CA ILE A 15 6.76 -12.24 -3.34
C ILE A 15 7.85 -11.32 -3.92
N ALA A 16 8.90 -11.89 -4.48
CA ALA A 16 9.99 -11.10 -5.07
C ALA A 16 9.50 -10.29 -6.28
N GLU A 17 8.66 -10.90 -7.12
CA GLU A 17 8.06 -10.23 -8.27
C GLU A 17 7.11 -9.13 -7.81
N ALA A 18 6.33 -9.39 -6.76
CA ALA A 18 5.41 -8.40 -6.20
C ALA A 18 6.19 -7.16 -5.70
N ILE A 19 7.28 -7.37 -4.96
CA ILE A 19 8.11 -6.27 -4.48
C ILE A 19 8.65 -5.44 -5.65
N LYS A 20 9.15 -6.10 -6.67
CA LYS A 20 9.68 -5.43 -7.84
C LYS A 20 8.59 -4.58 -8.54
N ARG A 21 7.39 -5.11 -8.68
CA ARG A 21 6.28 -4.39 -9.30
C ARG A 21 5.89 -3.15 -8.50
N PHE A 22 5.90 -3.26 -7.17
CA PHE A 22 5.65 -2.09 -6.32
C PHE A 22 6.76 -1.04 -6.46
N GLU A 23 8.01 -1.46 -6.54
CA GLU A 23 9.12 -0.53 -6.79
C GLU A 23 8.94 0.20 -8.12
N ASP A 24 8.54 -0.53 -9.17
CA ASP A 24 8.32 0.04 -10.50
C ASP A 24 7.11 0.98 -10.53
N SER A 25 6.23 0.91 -9.55
CA SER A 25 5.03 1.74 -9.44
C SER A 25 5.25 3.00 -8.59
N GLU A 26 6.48 3.32 -8.22
CA GLU A 26 6.79 4.44 -7.32
C GLU A 26 6.14 5.75 -7.75
N SER A 27 6.25 6.11 -9.04
CA SER A 27 5.69 7.37 -9.53
C SER A 27 4.17 7.41 -9.44
N GLU A 28 3.50 6.28 -9.69
CA GLU A 28 2.04 6.20 -9.55
C GLU A 28 1.62 6.28 -8.09
N ILE A 29 2.35 5.63 -7.21
CA ILE A 29 2.09 5.66 -5.77
C ILE A 29 2.25 7.08 -5.24
N LYS A 30 3.25 7.80 -5.72
CA LYS A 30 3.46 9.19 -5.36
C LYS A 30 2.26 10.07 -5.74
N GLU A 31 1.62 9.78 -6.87
CA GLU A 31 0.44 10.51 -7.33
C GLU A 31 -0.79 10.32 -6.44
N LEU A 32 -0.79 9.32 -5.57
CA LEU A 32 -1.87 9.13 -4.61
C LEU A 32 -2.00 10.31 -3.63
N GLY A 33 -0.94 11.10 -3.46
CA GLY A 33 -0.93 12.20 -2.52
C GLY A 33 -0.57 11.79 -1.10
N CYS A 34 -0.02 10.58 -0.92
CA CYS A 34 0.45 10.14 0.38
C CYS A 34 1.83 10.74 0.67
N ASN A 35 2.13 10.90 1.97
CA ASN A 35 3.42 11.41 2.42
C ASN A 35 4.47 10.31 2.46
N GLN A 36 4.03 9.08 2.65
CA GLN A 36 4.92 7.94 2.81
C GLN A 36 4.17 6.67 2.44
N ALA A 37 4.86 5.76 1.79
CA ALA A 37 4.34 4.43 1.50
C ALA A 37 5.37 3.41 1.94
N VAL A 38 4.91 2.35 2.59
CA VAL A 38 5.76 1.30 3.15
C VAL A 38 5.19 -0.05 2.75
N LEU A 39 6.05 -0.95 2.30
CA LEU A 39 5.68 -2.34 2.09
C LEU A 39 6.38 -3.19 3.13
N ILE A 40 5.63 -3.99 3.86
CA ILE A 40 6.13 -4.87 4.90
C ILE A 40 6.01 -6.31 4.40
N ASP A 41 7.14 -7.01 4.32
CA ASP A 41 7.16 -8.43 4.00
C ASP A 41 7.04 -9.21 5.31
N LYS A 42 5.90 -9.88 5.50
CA LYS A 42 5.62 -10.64 6.72
C LYS A 42 6.16 -12.06 6.68
N GLY A 43 6.69 -12.48 5.53
CA GLY A 43 7.02 -13.88 5.31
C GLY A 43 5.79 -14.69 4.88
N ASN A 44 6.00 -15.92 4.44
CA ASN A 44 4.94 -16.83 4.00
C ASN A 44 4.04 -16.24 2.90
N ASP A 45 4.66 -15.49 1.98
CA ASP A 45 3.95 -14.85 0.86
C ASP A 45 2.88 -13.85 1.30
N GLN A 46 3.04 -13.26 2.49
CA GLN A 46 2.14 -12.24 3.02
C GLN A 46 2.84 -10.89 3.10
N ALA A 47 2.13 -9.84 2.77
CA ALA A 47 2.65 -8.48 2.82
C ALA A 47 1.59 -7.51 3.32
N ILE A 48 2.06 -6.38 3.85
CA ILE A 48 1.17 -5.27 4.21
C ILE A 48 1.71 -4.02 3.52
N VAL A 49 0.83 -3.27 2.88
CA VAL A 49 1.16 -1.96 2.33
C VAL A 49 0.47 -0.90 3.18
N LEU A 50 1.25 0.07 3.64
CA LEU A 50 0.74 1.23 4.36
C LEU A 50 1.04 2.48 3.54
N ALA A 51 0.04 3.32 3.35
CA ALA A 51 0.21 4.64 2.76
C ALA A 51 -0.32 5.66 3.74
N ILE A 52 0.50 6.66 4.07
CA ILE A 52 0.19 7.64 5.11
C ILE A 52 -0.18 8.97 4.46
N TYR A 53 -1.32 9.52 4.86
CA TYR A 53 -1.88 10.77 4.33
C TYR A 53 -2.04 11.79 5.44
N ASP A 54 -2.06 13.08 5.10
CA ASP A 54 -2.32 14.14 6.07
C ASP A 54 -3.72 14.03 6.65
N THR A 55 -4.72 13.71 5.82
CA THR A 55 -6.12 13.71 6.22
C THR A 55 -6.85 12.49 5.67
N GLU A 56 -7.98 12.16 6.30
CA GLU A 56 -8.88 11.14 5.80
C GLU A 56 -9.40 11.50 4.40
N GLU A 57 -9.69 12.78 4.17
CA GLU A 57 -10.20 13.24 2.88
C GLU A 57 -9.21 12.95 1.75
N THR A 58 -7.91 13.20 1.97
CA THR A 58 -6.88 12.92 0.99
C THR A 58 -6.78 11.42 0.73
N GLN A 59 -6.86 10.61 1.79
CA GLN A 59 -6.83 9.16 1.68
C GLN A 59 -8.02 8.65 0.85
N GLN A 60 -9.21 9.17 1.10
CA GLN A 60 -10.41 8.76 0.37
C GLN A 60 -10.37 9.23 -1.09
N ALA A 61 -9.85 10.42 -1.34
CA ALA A 61 -9.70 10.94 -2.69
C ALA A 61 -8.75 10.10 -3.54
N ALA A 62 -7.82 9.40 -2.92
CA ALA A 62 -6.87 8.53 -3.63
C ALA A 62 -7.49 7.20 -4.06
N THR A 63 -8.68 6.86 -3.60
CA THR A 63 -9.29 5.54 -3.82
C THR A 63 -9.35 5.11 -5.30
N PRO A 64 -9.77 5.95 -6.25
CA PRO A 64 -9.82 5.51 -7.65
C PRO A 64 -8.45 5.10 -8.20
N LEU A 65 -7.42 5.89 -7.93
CA LEU A 65 -6.06 5.59 -8.40
C LEU A 65 -5.49 4.38 -7.66
N ALA A 66 -5.71 4.28 -6.35
CA ALA A 66 -5.27 3.14 -5.56
C ALA A 66 -5.89 1.84 -6.07
N THR A 67 -7.18 1.86 -6.39
CA THR A 67 -7.90 0.71 -6.95
C THR A 67 -7.29 0.31 -8.29
N LYS A 68 -6.96 1.28 -9.13
CA LYS A 68 -6.33 1.02 -10.42
C LYS A 68 -4.98 0.35 -10.26
N ILE A 69 -4.14 0.85 -9.35
CA ILE A 69 -2.81 0.28 -9.09
C ILE A 69 -2.95 -1.15 -8.58
N LEU A 70 -3.82 -1.38 -7.60
CA LEU A 70 -4.03 -2.72 -7.04
C LEU A 70 -4.55 -3.69 -8.10
N SER A 71 -5.50 -3.26 -8.92
CA SER A 71 -6.07 -4.10 -9.97
C SER A 71 -5.02 -4.48 -11.02
N GLY A 72 -4.09 -3.58 -11.30
CA GLY A 72 -3.01 -3.86 -12.25
C GLY A 72 -2.06 -4.96 -11.78
N LEU A 73 -2.06 -5.26 -10.47
CA LEU A 73 -1.20 -6.28 -9.88
C LEU A 73 -1.97 -7.54 -9.47
N ALA A 74 -3.23 -7.64 -9.89
CA ALA A 74 -4.12 -8.73 -9.46
C ALA A 74 -3.58 -10.12 -9.77
N PHE A 75 -2.79 -10.26 -10.82
CA PHE A 75 -2.23 -11.55 -11.21
C PHE A 75 -1.24 -12.11 -10.18
N LEU A 76 -0.77 -11.28 -9.24
CA LEU A 76 0.16 -11.69 -8.19
C LEU A 76 -0.55 -12.10 -6.89
N TYR A 77 -1.83 -11.78 -6.76
CA TYR A 77 -2.55 -12.02 -5.50
C TYR A 77 -3.23 -13.38 -5.50
N ALA A 78 -3.20 -14.05 -4.33
CA ALA A 78 -3.97 -15.27 -4.12
C ALA A 78 -5.46 -14.94 -4.03
N LYS A 79 -5.79 -13.75 -3.51
CA LYS A 79 -7.14 -13.19 -3.51
C LYS A 79 -7.02 -11.67 -3.56
N MET A 80 -8.05 -10.99 -4.07
CA MET A 80 -8.04 -9.54 -4.17
C MET A 80 -7.98 -8.90 -2.79
N PRO A 81 -6.97 -8.06 -2.52
CA PRO A 81 -6.86 -7.42 -1.20
C PRO A 81 -7.88 -6.32 -1.02
N GLU A 82 -8.17 -6.02 0.25
CA GLU A 82 -9.05 -4.94 0.64
C GLU A 82 -8.22 -3.77 1.16
N ARG A 83 -8.55 -2.55 0.69
CA ARG A 83 -7.91 -1.33 1.15
C ARG A 83 -8.77 -0.72 2.24
N VAL A 84 -8.23 -0.63 3.46
CA VAL A 84 -8.95 -0.13 4.62
C VAL A 84 -8.36 1.20 5.06
N GLY A 85 -9.21 2.19 5.33
CA GLY A 85 -8.80 3.46 5.90
C GLY A 85 -8.74 3.33 7.43
N VAL A 86 -7.63 3.76 8.03
CA VAL A 86 -7.42 3.70 9.48
C VAL A 86 -6.84 5.00 10.00
N ASN A 87 -7.26 5.40 11.19
CA ASN A 87 -6.71 6.57 11.84
C ASN A 87 -5.30 6.27 12.36
N LEU A 88 -4.42 7.25 12.25
CA LEU A 88 -3.04 7.14 12.71
C LEU A 88 -2.82 8.15 13.85
N PRO A 89 -3.18 7.78 15.10
CA PRO A 89 -3.16 8.73 16.22
C PRO A 89 -1.76 9.15 16.63
N ILE A 90 -0.76 8.32 16.39
CA ILE A 90 0.63 8.63 16.72
C ILE A 90 1.50 8.32 15.51
N ASN A 91 2.24 9.35 15.08
CA ASN A 91 3.19 9.18 13.97
C ASN A 91 4.42 10.07 14.29
N TRP A 92 5.31 9.53 15.06
CA TRP A 92 6.54 10.23 15.43
C TRP A 92 7.63 10.02 14.40
N THR A 93 8.28 11.11 14.02
CA THR A 93 9.46 11.06 13.15
C THR A 93 10.64 11.58 13.96
N PHE A 94 11.66 10.75 14.07
CA PHE A 94 12.87 11.11 14.82
C PHE A 94 14.00 11.34 13.82
N ASN A 95 14.36 12.60 13.68
CA ASN A 95 15.46 13.01 12.80
C ASN A 95 16.61 13.51 13.67
N ASP A 96 17.78 12.99 13.45
CA ASP A 96 18.98 13.40 14.18
C ASP A 96 19.62 14.65 13.57
#